data_1e0a184fc7b60eef35ef6b5382084642
#
_entry.id   1e0a184fc7b60eef35ef6b5382084642
#
_cell.length_a   1.000
_cell.length_b   1.000
_cell.length_c   1.000
_cell.angle_alpha   90.00
_cell.angle_beta   90.00
_cell.angle_gamma   90.00
#
_symmetry.space_group_name_H-M   'P 1'
#
loop_
_entity.id
_entity.type
_entity.pdbx_description
1 polymer ?
#
loop_
_entity_poly.entity_id
_entity_poly.type
_entity_poly.pdbx_seq_one_letter_code
_entity_poly.pdbx_strand_id
1 'polypeptide(L)'
;FGWRIIERLALIARSQNTVSIADFISSRYGRSRRLAALVTVIALIGVVPYLALQYKAVALSLGVLTGHGTTDSGIFTDPALYVALLMALFAALFGTRQVDATEHHHGMMLAIALESLIKLLAMVAVGVFAYVWLGGRAELVQQSARTLFENSPPVGFITQTLLSFLAIICLPRQFHVAVVECSDVGDIRKARWLFGGYLLVISAMVIPIAAAGAAMFGTNSGVASDTFVLAL
;
A
#
# COMPACT_ATOMS: atom_id res chain seq x y z
N PHE A 1 7.11 15.51 -13.11
CA PHE A 1 7.65 16.45 -12.10
C PHE A 1 8.19 15.68 -10.89
N GLY A 2 7.42 14.77 -10.27
CA GLY A 2 7.76 14.10 -9.02
C GLY A 2 9.05 13.27 -9.03
N TRP A 3 9.38 12.60 -10.13
CA TRP A 3 10.59 11.79 -10.23
C TRP A 3 11.89 12.59 -10.11
N ARG A 4 11.91 13.85 -10.59
CA ARG A 4 13.06 14.74 -10.43
C ARG A 4 13.29 15.16 -8.97
N ILE A 5 12.21 15.22 -8.21
CA ILE A 5 12.28 15.50 -6.77
C ILE A 5 12.90 14.30 -6.05
N ILE A 6 12.43 13.09 -6.33
CA ILE A 6 12.96 11.85 -5.74
C ILE A 6 14.44 11.67 -6.10
N GLU A 7 14.81 11.91 -7.36
CA GLU A 7 16.20 11.85 -7.83
C GLU A 7 17.10 12.81 -7.05
N ARG A 8 16.66 14.06 -6.87
CA ARG A 8 17.41 15.05 -6.07
C ARG A 8 17.49 14.67 -4.59
N LEU A 9 16.39 14.15 -4.03
CA LEU A 9 16.38 13.68 -2.65
C LEU A 9 17.35 12.52 -2.45
N ALA A 10 17.39 11.55 -3.37
CA ALA A 10 18.31 10.42 -3.32
C ALA A 10 19.77 10.87 -3.41
N LEU A 11 20.09 11.81 -4.30
CA LEU A 11 21.44 12.37 -4.41
C LEU A 11 21.88 13.08 -3.12
N ILE A 12 20.98 13.87 -2.51
CA ILE A 12 21.28 14.59 -1.26
C ILE A 12 21.40 13.59 -0.09
N ALA A 13 20.49 12.62 0.00
CA ALA A 13 20.51 11.59 1.04
C ALA A 13 21.83 10.82 1.04
N ARG A 14 22.31 10.43 -0.15
CA ARG A 14 23.62 9.78 -0.32
C ARG A 14 24.78 10.65 0.08
N SER A 15 24.80 11.92 -0.34
CA SER A 15 25.91 12.84 -0.02
C SER A 15 26.02 13.12 1.48
N GLN A 16 24.94 12.91 2.25
CA GLN A 16 24.88 13.15 3.68
C GLN A 16 24.83 11.87 4.52
N ASN A 17 24.86 10.69 3.87
CA ASN A 17 24.75 9.38 4.51
C ASN A 17 23.51 9.29 5.44
N THR A 18 22.37 9.80 4.98
CA THR A 18 21.13 9.80 5.76
C THR A 18 20.44 8.45 5.68
N VAL A 19 20.01 7.92 6.82
CA VAL A 19 19.40 6.59 6.95
C VAL A 19 17.88 6.63 7.17
N SER A 20 17.32 7.80 7.41
CA SER A 20 15.88 7.97 7.63
C SER A 20 15.39 9.35 7.23
N ILE A 21 14.06 9.50 7.08
CA ILE A 21 13.45 10.83 6.83
C ILE A 21 13.73 11.81 7.98
N ALA A 22 13.76 11.32 9.23
CA ALA A 22 14.06 12.14 10.39
C ALA A 22 15.50 12.66 10.37
N ASP A 23 16.44 11.78 9.99
CA ASP A 23 17.84 12.14 9.83
C ASP A 23 18.02 13.11 8.65
N PHE A 24 17.36 12.85 7.52
CA PHE A 24 17.37 13.74 6.35
C PHE A 24 16.91 15.16 6.70
N ILE A 25 15.78 15.30 7.41
CA ILE A 25 15.25 16.60 7.81
C ILE A 25 16.21 17.27 8.82
N SER A 26 16.66 16.53 9.83
CA SER A 26 17.57 17.09 10.84
C SER A 26 18.89 17.56 10.26
N SER A 27 19.41 16.88 9.24
CA SER A 27 20.66 17.24 8.56
C SER A 27 20.59 18.63 7.89
N ARG A 28 19.42 19.04 7.44
CA ARG A 28 19.17 20.36 6.82
C ARG A 28 19.11 21.51 7.85
N TYR A 29 18.88 21.17 9.14
CA TYR A 29 18.75 22.14 10.23
C TYR A 29 19.84 21.94 11.30
N GLY A 30 21.08 21.83 10.87
CA GLY A 30 22.24 21.76 11.76
C GLY A 30 22.35 20.46 12.57
N ARG A 31 21.82 19.35 12.07
CA ARG A 31 21.78 18.03 12.75
C ARG A 31 21.14 18.10 14.16
N SER A 32 20.06 18.85 14.26
CA SER A 32 19.34 19.04 15.52
C SER A 32 18.68 17.75 16.00
N ARG A 33 19.16 17.19 17.12
CA ARG A 33 18.57 15.99 17.75
C ARG A 33 17.10 16.20 18.15
N ARG A 34 16.74 17.41 18.58
CA ARG A 34 15.36 17.75 18.96
C ARG A 34 14.42 17.66 17.75
N LEU A 35 14.87 18.15 16.61
CA LEU A 35 14.09 18.10 15.37
C LEU A 35 13.95 16.65 14.87
N ALA A 36 15.01 15.85 14.91
CA ALA A 36 14.95 14.43 14.57
C ALA A 36 13.94 13.68 15.45
N ALA A 37 13.99 13.89 16.77
CA ALA A 37 13.03 13.30 17.71
C ALA A 37 11.58 13.71 17.41
N LEU A 38 11.33 14.99 17.14
CA LEU A 38 10.01 15.49 16.78
C LEU A 38 9.47 14.81 15.51
N VAL A 39 10.28 14.73 14.45
CA VAL A 39 9.89 14.08 13.20
C VAL A 39 9.61 12.58 13.41
N THR A 40 10.42 11.91 14.24
CA THR A 40 10.20 10.50 14.59
C THR A 40 8.87 10.30 15.32
N VAL A 41 8.54 11.15 16.29
CA VAL A 41 7.26 11.08 17.01
C VAL A 41 6.09 11.29 16.06
N ILE A 42 6.15 12.29 15.18
CA ILE A 42 5.11 12.54 14.17
C ILE A 42 4.97 11.32 13.24
N ALA A 43 6.07 10.74 12.79
CA ALA A 43 6.07 9.55 11.95
C ALA A 43 5.43 8.35 12.65
N LEU A 44 5.74 8.13 13.94
CA LEU A 44 5.13 7.06 14.75
C LEU A 44 3.62 7.25 14.90
N ILE A 45 3.16 8.46 15.22
CA ILE A 45 1.73 8.77 15.31
C ILE A 45 1.02 8.50 13.98
N GLY A 46 1.66 8.79 12.85
CA GLY A 46 1.09 8.53 11.52
C GLY A 46 1.07 7.06 11.12
N VAL A 47 2.06 6.27 11.59
CA VAL A 47 2.17 4.84 11.22
C VAL A 47 1.17 3.97 12.01
N VAL A 48 0.84 4.31 13.26
CA VAL A 48 -0.07 3.50 14.11
C VAL A 48 -1.45 3.27 13.46
N PRO A 49 -2.19 4.29 13.00
CA PRO A 49 -3.48 4.05 12.33
C PRO A 49 -3.31 3.28 11.01
N TYR A 50 -2.21 3.46 10.30
CA TYR A 50 -1.94 2.70 9.09
C TYR A 50 -1.77 1.20 9.41
N LEU A 51 -1.00 0.83 10.43
CA LEU A 51 -0.86 -0.56 10.87
C LEU A 51 -2.19 -1.15 11.33
N ALA A 52 -2.98 -0.38 12.08
CA ALA A 52 -4.30 -0.81 12.53
C ALA A 52 -5.22 -1.19 11.34
N LEU A 53 -5.20 -0.39 10.26
CA LEU A 53 -5.94 -0.70 9.03
C LEU A 53 -5.43 -1.99 8.35
N GLN A 54 -4.13 -2.24 8.35
CA GLN A 54 -3.56 -3.46 7.79
C GLN A 54 -4.01 -4.71 8.58
N TYR A 55 -3.96 -4.65 9.90
CA TYR A 55 -4.41 -5.76 10.75
C TYR A 55 -5.91 -6.01 10.60
N LYS A 56 -6.72 -4.95 10.51
CA LYS A 56 -8.16 -5.05 10.24
C LYS A 56 -8.43 -5.70 8.88
N ALA A 57 -7.69 -5.34 7.84
CA ALA A 57 -7.85 -5.94 6.53
C ALA A 57 -7.54 -7.44 6.54
N VAL A 58 -6.48 -7.87 7.24
CA VAL A 58 -6.15 -9.30 7.41
C VAL A 58 -7.24 -10.03 8.19
N ALA A 59 -7.75 -9.44 9.28
CA ALA A 59 -8.82 -10.03 10.09
C ALA A 59 -10.11 -10.19 9.27
N LEU A 60 -10.49 -9.17 8.48
CA LEU A 60 -11.65 -9.25 7.58
C LEU A 60 -11.47 -10.35 6.52
N SER A 61 -10.27 -10.44 5.93
CA SER A 61 -9.96 -11.50 4.95
C SER A 61 -10.09 -12.89 5.56
N LEU A 62 -9.57 -13.09 6.77
CA LEU A 62 -9.71 -14.35 7.50
C LEU A 62 -11.19 -14.64 7.82
N GLY A 63 -11.96 -13.64 8.25
CA GLY A 63 -13.40 -13.77 8.52
C GLY A 63 -14.17 -14.26 7.29
N VAL A 64 -13.89 -13.68 6.12
CA VAL A 64 -14.51 -14.11 4.85
C VAL A 64 -14.13 -15.56 4.49
N LEU A 65 -12.84 -15.92 4.62
CA LEU A 65 -12.35 -17.25 4.26
C LEU A 65 -12.81 -18.34 5.23
N THR A 66 -13.00 -18.03 6.52
CA THR A 66 -13.42 -18.99 7.54
C THR A 66 -14.94 -19.05 7.70
N GLY A 67 -15.69 -18.20 7.02
CA GLY A 67 -17.14 -18.11 7.16
C GLY A 67 -17.63 -17.60 8.53
N HIS A 68 -16.70 -17.15 9.38
CA HIS A 68 -17.01 -16.54 10.66
C HIS A 68 -17.15 -15.03 10.44
N GLY A 69 -18.38 -14.52 10.49
CA GLY A 69 -18.61 -13.08 10.49
C GLY A 69 -17.84 -12.45 11.67
N THR A 70 -17.38 -11.21 11.49
CA THR A 70 -16.82 -10.40 12.58
C THR A 70 -17.95 -10.01 13.53
N THR A 71 -18.43 -10.98 14.33
CA THR A 71 -19.32 -10.69 15.45
C THR A 71 -18.52 -9.95 16.52
N ASP A 72 -19.18 -9.05 17.23
CA ASP A 72 -18.66 -8.31 18.38
C ASP A 72 -18.11 -9.28 19.46
N SER A 73 -16.98 -9.81 19.19
CA SER A 73 -16.20 -10.67 20.08
C SER A 73 -15.30 -9.75 20.90
N GLY A 74 -15.21 -10.01 22.18
CA GLY A 74 -14.36 -9.22 23.09
C GLY A 74 -12.91 -9.15 22.56
N ILE A 75 -12.13 -8.20 23.04
CA ILE A 75 -10.76 -7.90 22.58
C ILE A 75 -9.88 -9.17 22.44
N PHE A 76 -10.07 -10.17 23.30
CA PHE A 76 -9.30 -11.42 23.27
C PHE A 76 -9.80 -12.47 22.26
N THR A 77 -10.96 -12.27 21.67
CA THR A 77 -11.51 -13.16 20.62
C THR A 77 -11.37 -12.56 19.23
N ASP A 78 -10.85 -11.35 19.10
CA ASP A 78 -10.63 -10.68 17.82
C ASP A 78 -9.41 -11.29 17.08
N PRO A 79 -9.59 -11.89 15.88
CA PRO A 79 -8.48 -12.40 15.07
C PRO A 79 -7.39 -11.36 14.78
N ALA A 80 -7.73 -10.07 14.73
CA ALA A 80 -6.80 -8.98 14.51
C ALA A 80 -5.73 -8.90 15.61
N LEU A 81 -6.07 -9.20 16.86
CA LEU A 81 -5.12 -9.23 17.97
C LEU A 81 -4.06 -10.32 17.77
N TYR A 82 -4.48 -11.54 17.39
CA TYR A 82 -3.55 -12.65 17.18
C TYR A 82 -2.64 -12.39 15.98
N VAL A 83 -3.17 -11.82 14.90
CA VAL A 83 -2.37 -11.40 13.74
C VAL A 83 -1.35 -10.33 14.15
N ALA A 84 -1.76 -9.33 14.94
CA ALA A 84 -0.87 -8.29 15.43
C ALA A 84 0.25 -8.85 16.31
N LEU A 85 -0.08 -9.77 17.23
CA LEU A 85 0.91 -10.43 18.08
C LEU A 85 1.88 -11.30 17.28
N LEU A 86 1.39 -12.07 16.30
CA LEU A 86 2.24 -12.87 15.42
C LEU A 86 3.20 -11.99 14.61
N MET A 87 2.70 -10.90 14.04
CA MET A 87 3.51 -9.96 13.28
C MET A 87 4.52 -9.22 14.17
N ALA A 88 4.14 -8.86 15.40
CA ALA A 88 5.05 -8.26 16.37
C ALA A 88 6.16 -9.23 16.77
N LEU A 89 5.83 -10.50 17.01
CA LEU A 89 6.78 -11.55 17.30
C LEU A 89 7.75 -11.77 16.12
N PHE A 90 7.23 -11.83 14.89
CA PHE A 90 8.03 -11.96 13.70
C PHE A 90 8.98 -10.76 13.53
N ALA A 91 8.49 -9.54 13.73
CA ALA A 91 9.31 -8.33 13.67
C ALA A 91 10.39 -8.32 14.75
N ALA A 92 10.09 -8.79 15.96
CA ALA A 92 11.08 -8.91 17.04
C ALA A 92 12.16 -9.97 16.75
N LEU A 93 11.79 -11.11 16.17
CA LEU A 93 12.73 -12.20 15.89
C LEU A 93 13.61 -11.93 14.67
N PHE A 94 13.06 -11.30 13.64
CA PHE A 94 13.74 -11.13 12.36
C PHE A 94 14.11 -9.68 12.03
N GLY A 95 13.31 -8.70 12.45
CA GLY A 95 13.50 -7.30 12.11
C GLY A 95 14.55 -6.58 12.97
N THR A 96 14.77 -7.02 14.22
CA THR A 96 15.72 -6.37 15.14
C THR A 96 17.08 -7.05 15.23
N ARG A 97 17.30 -8.10 14.46
CA ARG A 97 18.50 -8.94 14.56
C ARG A 97 19.78 -8.26 14.06
N GLN A 98 19.65 -7.30 13.18
CA GLN A 98 20.79 -6.51 12.67
C GLN A 98 20.48 -5.02 12.81
N VAL A 99 21.30 -4.31 13.58
CA VAL A 99 21.13 -2.90 13.92
C VAL A 99 22.01 -2.00 13.04
N ASP A 100 22.69 -2.55 12.03
CA ASP A 100 23.52 -1.76 11.13
C ASP A 100 22.64 -0.95 10.17
N ALA A 101 22.56 0.34 10.48
CA ALA A 101 21.79 1.32 9.71
C ALA A 101 22.35 1.61 8.31
N THR A 102 23.52 1.05 7.98
CA THR A 102 24.24 1.28 6.69
C THR A 102 24.16 0.08 5.73
N GLU A 103 23.62 -1.05 6.15
CA GLU A 103 23.44 -2.19 5.25
C GLU A 103 22.21 -2.01 4.34
N HIS A 104 22.44 -2.09 3.04
CA HIS A 104 21.37 -2.21 2.05
C HIS A 104 20.75 -3.60 2.14
N HIS A 105 19.48 -3.68 2.49
CA HIS A 105 18.76 -4.94 2.65
C HIS A 105 18.27 -5.50 1.31
N HIS A 106 19.19 -5.91 0.43
CA HIS A 106 18.84 -6.47 -0.89
C HIS A 106 17.82 -7.62 -0.82
N GLY A 107 17.93 -8.49 0.20
CA GLY A 107 16.98 -9.59 0.40
C GLY A 107 15.56 -9.10 0.71
N MET A 108 15.42 -8.09 1.56
CA MET A 108 14.12 -7.50 1.87
C MET A 108 13.52 -6.76 0.67
N MET A 109 14.34 -6.07 -0.10
CA MET A 109 13.88 -5.39 -1.33
C MET A 109 13.42 -6.39 -2.39
N LEU A 110 14.12 -7.52 -2.54
CA LEU A 110 13.70 -8.59 -3.43
C LEU A 110 12.38 -9.21 -2.97
N ALA A 111 12.21 -9.45 -1.68
CA ALA A 111 10.95 -9.97 -1.12
C ALA A 111 9.77 -9.03 -1.38
N ILE A 112 9.94 -7.71 -1.20
CA ILE A 112 8.91 -6.70 -1.50
C ILE A 112 8.58 -6.67 -3.01
N ALA A 113 9.59 -6.79 -3.86
CA ALA A 113 9.39 -6.83 -5.32
C ALA A 113 8.61 -8.10 -5.74
N LEU A 114 8.95 -9.25 -5.17
CA LEU A 114 8.30 -10.52 -5.42
C LEU A 114 6.85 -10.53 -4.91
N GLU A 115 6.61 -10.00 -3.71
CA GLU A 115 5.28 -9.78 -3.16
C GLU A 115 4.41 -8.91 -4.09
N SER A 116 4.97 -7.81 -4.60
CA SER A 116 4.27 -6.91 -5.53
C SER A 116 3.91 -7.61 -6.84
N LEU A 117 4.80 -8.46 -7.35
CA LEU A 117 4.55 -9.26 -8.56
C LEU A 117 3.45 -10.29 -8.34
N ILE A 118 3.47 -11.01 -7.21
CA ILE A 118 2.43 -11.99 -6.85
C ILE A 118 1.08 -11.30 -6.73
N LYS A 119 1.01 -10.14 -6.07
CA LYS A 119 -0.23 -9.34 -5.95
C LYS A 119 -0.76 -8.90 -7.31
N LEU A 120 0.13 -8.47 -8.21
CA LEU A 120 -0.26 -8.10 -9.58
C LEU A 120 -0.84 -9.29 -10.32
N LEU A 121 -0.16 -10.45 -10.29
CA LEU A 121 -0.61 -11.67 -10.96
C LEU A 121 -1.95 -12.15 -10.41
N ALA A 122 -2.11 -12.17 -9.08
CA ALA A 122 -3.37 -12.54 -8.44
C ALA A 122 -4.51 -11.60 -8.86
N MET A 123 -4.27 -10.28 -8.86
CA MET A 123 -5.28 -9.30 -9.25
C MET A 123 -5.67 -9.43 -10.73
N VAL A 124 -4.70 -9.69 -11.60
CA VAL A 124 -4.95 -9.94 -13.03
C VAL A 124 -5.73 -11.24 -13.21
N ALA A 125 -5.36 -12.31 -12.49
CA ALA A 125 -6.05 -13.59 -12.57
C ALA A 125 -7.54 -13.47 -12.16
N VAL A 126 -7.81 -12.81 -11.03
CA VAL A 126 -9.19 -12.55 -10.57
C VAL A 126 -9.95 -11.63 -11.55
N GLY A 127 -9.29 -10.58 -12.05
CA GLY A 127 -9.91 -9.66 -13.03
C GLY A 127 -10.26 -10.34 -14.34
N VAL A 128 -9.38 -11.20 -14.85
CA VAL A 128 -9.64 -12.00 -16.06
C VAL A 128 -10.73 -13.03 -15.79
N PHE A 129 -10.71 -13.72 -14.66
CA PHE A 129 -11.76 -14.64 -14.25
C PHE A 129 -13.12 -13.93 -14.19
N ALA A 130 -13.19 -12.79 -13.52
CA ALA A 130 -14.40 -11.99 -13.43
C ALA A 130 -14.93 -11.56 -14.82
N TYR A 131 -14.03 -11.16 -15.73
CA TYR A 131 -14.39 -10.80 -17.11
C TYR A 131 -14.93 -11.99 -17.90
N VAL A 132 -14.28 -13.14 -17.82
CA VAL A 132 -14.70 -14.38 -18.50
C VAL A 132 -16.04 -14.88 -17.92
N TRP A 133 -16.20 -14.83 -16.59
CA TRP A 133 -17.44 -15.22 -15.91
C TRP A 133 -18.63 -14.36 -16.33
N LEU A 134 -18.42 -13.05 -16.52
CA LEU A 134 -19.44 -12.16 -17.10
C LEU A 134 -19.85 -12.56 -18.53
N GLY A 135 -19.20 -13.58 -19.12
CA GLY A 135 -19.49 -14.09 -20.45
C GLY A 135 -19.27 -13.06 -21.56
N GLY A 136 -18.31 -12.16 -21.37
CA GLY A 136 -18.03 -11.06 -22.28
C GLY A 136 -19.15 -10.02 -22.37
N ARG A 137 -20.05 -9.95 -21.37
CA ARG A 137 -21.09 -8.92 -21.27
C ARG A 137 -20.47 -7.55 -21.06
N ALA A 138 -19.89 -7.00 -22.14
CA ALA A 138 -19.25 -5.70 -22.15
C ALA A 138 -20.14 -4.58 -21.60
N GLU A 139 -21.46 -4.73 -21.73
CA GLU A 139 -22.45 -3.77 -21.22
C GLU A 139 -22.37 -3.61 -19.69
N LEU A 140 -22.24 -4.71 -18.92
CA LEU A 140 -22.13 -4.65 -17.47
C LEU A 140 -20.81 -4.02 -17.03
N VAL A 141 -19.71 -4.35 -17.71
CA VAL A 141 -18.40 -3.75 -17.45
C VAL A 141 -18.43 -2.24 -17.77
N GLN A 142 -19.05 -1.87 -18.89
CA GLN A 142 -19.18 -0.48 -19.30
C GLN A 142 -20.10 0.31 -18.35
N GLN A 143 -21.20 -0.31 -17.87
CA GLN A 143 -22.08 0.32 -16.89
C GLN A 143 -21.35 0.56 -15.56
N SER A 144 -20.62 -0.41 -15.07
CA SER A 144 -19.80 -0.25 -13.85
C SER A 144 -18.72 0.80 -14.02
N ALA A 145 -18.07 0.86 -15.19
CA ALA A 145 -17.12 1.92 -15.50
C ALA A 145 -17.80 3.30 -15.52
N ARG A 146 -18.96 3.42 -16.17
CA ARG A 146 -19.72 4.69 -16.20
C ARG A 146 -20.10 5.16 -14.80
N THR A 147 -20.63 4.29 -13.94
CA THR A 147 -20.98 4.67 -12.56
C THR A 147 -19.78 5.14 -11.74
N LEU A 148 -18.61 4.56 -11.97
CA LEU A 148 -17.37 5.02 -11.36
C LEU A 148 -16.98 6.43 -11.84
N PHE A 149 -17.19 6.73 -13.13
CA PHE A 149 -16.84 8.03 -13.71
C PHE A 149 -17.91 9.10 -13.49
N GLU A 150 -19.19 8.74 -13.47
CA GLU A 150 -20.30 9.68 -13.25
C GLU A 150 -20.33 10.22 -11.82
N ASN A 151 -19.91 9.42 -10.85
CA ASN A 151 -19.76 9.84 -9.45
C ASN A 151 -18.41 10.54 -9.16
N SER A 152 -17.60 10.79 -10.18
CA SER A 152 -16.30 11.45 -10.11
C SER A 152 -16.37 12.82 -10.84
N PRO A 153 -15.71 13.86 -10.33
CA PRO A 153 -14.85 13.86 -9.17
C PRO A 153 -15.64 14.12 -7.88
N PRO A 154 -15.48 13.29 -6.85
CA PRO A 154 -16.07 13.56 -5.55
C PRO A 154 -15.52 14.87 -4.98
N VAL A 155 -16.33 15.52 -4.15
CA VAL A 155 -15.86 16.67 -3.35
C VAL A 155 -14.60 16.26 -2.63
N GLY A 156 -13.49 16.96 -2.86
CA GLY A 156 -12.18 16.59 -2.28
C GLY A 156 -11.22 15.84 -3.20
N PHE A 157 -11.56 15.58 -4.47
CA PHE A 157 -10.67 14.92 -5.42
C PHE A 157 -9.29 15.57 -5.51
N ILE A 158 -9.23 16.90 -5.59
CA ILE A 158 -7.98 17.66 -5.64
C ILE A 158 -7.20 17.45 -4.34
N THR A 159 -7.87 17.50 -3.18
CA THR A 159 -7.26 17.30 -1.87
C THR A 159 -6.70 15.88 -1.73
N GLN A 160 -7.45 14.86 -2.14
CA GLN A 160 -6.99 13.46 -2.12
C GLN A 160 -5.82 13.23 -3.07
N THR A 161 -5.87 13.82 -4.27
CA THR A 161 -4.77 13.72 -5.25
C THR A 161 -3.51 14.38 -4.72
N LEU A 162 -3.61 15.56 -4.12
CA LEU A 162 -2.50 16.26 -3.49
C LEU A 162 -1.93 15.46 -2.30
N LEU A 163 -2.82 14.94 -1.45
CA LEU A 163 -2.44 14.12 -0.31
C LEU A 163 -1.70 12.85 -0.74
N SER A 164 -2.21 12.16 -1.77
CA SER A 164 -1.57 10.97 -2.35
C SER A 164 -0.20 11.28 -2.94
N PHE A 165 -0.07 12.41 -3.62
CA PHE A 165 1.22 12.87 -4.15
C PHE A 165 2.22 13.17 -3.04
N LEU A 166 1.80 13.85 -1.98
CA LEU A 166 2.65 14.14 -0.83
C LEU A 166 3.02 12.87 -0.05
N ALA A 167 2.10 11.91 0.05
CA ALA A 167 2.33 10.65 0.75
C ALA A 167 3.52 9.87 0.18
N ILE A 168 3.72 9.89 -1.15
CA ILE A 168 4.86 9.21 -1.80
C ILE A 168 6.20 9.75 -1.28
N ILE A 169 6.27 11.03 -0.92
CA ILE A 169 7.51 11.70 -0.49
C ILE A 169 7.63 11.70 1.04
N CYS A 170 6.51 11.91 1.76
CA CYS A 170 6.50 12.17 3.19
C CYS A 170 6.34 10.92 4.05
N LEU A 171 5.79 9.81 3.51
CA LEU A 171 5.67 8.58 4.28
C LEU A 171 7.05 7.96 4.54
N PRO A 172 7.41 7.65 5.80
CA PRO A 172 8.73 7.14 6.15
C PRO A 172 9.10 5.87 5.38
N ARG A 173 8.15 4.95 5.17
CA ARG A 173 8.35 3.72 4.39
C ARG A 173 8.68 4.03 2.93
N GLN A 174 7.93 4.93 2.31
CA GLN A 174 8.14 5.29 0.90
C GLN A 174 9.46 6.03 0.71
N PHE A 175 9.77 6.94 1.62
CA PHE A 175 11.05 7.63 1.62
C PHE A 175 12.23 6.65 1.76
N HIS A 176 12.13 5.70 2.68
CA HIS A 176 13.17 4.69 2.88
C HIS A 176 13.42 3.88 1.60
N VAL A 177 12.37 3.30 1.01
CA VAL A 177 12.47 2.47 -0.19
C VAL A 177 12.92 3.29 -1.43
N ALA A 178 12.38 4.49 -1.63
CA ALA A 178 12.64 5.27 -2.84
C ALA A 178 13.94 6.09 -2.78
N VAL A 179 14.42 6.44 -1.59
CA VAL A 179 15.54 7.36 -1.41
C VAL A 179 16.74 6.69 -0.76
N VAL A 180 16.53 5.97 0.36
CA VAL A 180 17.62 5.38 1.15
C VAL A 180 18.15 4.10 0.48
N GLU A 181 17.25 3.19 0.12
CA GLU A 181 17.59 1.91 -0.53
C GLU A 181 17.87 2.01 -2.04
N CYS A 182 17.77 3.20 -2.62
CA CYS A 182 18.03 3.41 -4.03
C CYS A 182 19.52 3.18 -4.37
N SER A 183 19.84 2.06 -5.00
CA SER A 183 21.23 1.71 -5.36
C SER A 183 21.77 2.53 -6.53
N ASP A 184 20.96 2.82 -7.54
CA ASP A 184 21.30 3.67 -8.68
C ASP A 184 20.20 4.68 -8.96
N VAL A 185 20.59 5.95 -9.05
CA VAL A 185 19.66 7.04 -9.37
C VAL A 185 19.07 6.88 -10.77
N GLY A 186 19.80 6.23 -11.70
CA GLY A 186 19.31 5.91 -13.03
C GLY A 186 18.08 4.98 -13.03
N ASP A 187 17.94 4.13 -12.02
CA ASP A 187 16.80 3.21 -11.91
C ASP A 187 15.50 3.92 -11.55
N ILE A 188 15.54 5.08 -10.93
CA ILE A 188 14.36 5.91 -10.65
C ILE A 188 13.62 6.24 -11.96
N ARG A 189 14.36 6.46 -13.05
CA ARG A 189 13.77 6.74 -14.36
C ARG A 189 13.03 5.55 -14.94
N LYS A 190 13.54 4.32 -14.75
CA LYS A 190 12.89 3.08 -15.16
C LYS A 190 11.69 2.77 -14.26
N ALA A 191 11.89 2.91 -12.94
CA ALA A 191 10.88 2.64 -11.93
C ALA A 191 9.59 3.46 -12.14
N ARG A 192 9.69 4.71 -12.57
CA ARG A 192 8.50 5.55 -12.83
C ARG A 192 7.55 4.96 -13.88
N TRP A 193 8.10 4.36 -14.94
CA TRP A 193 7.29 3.75 -16.00
C TRP A 193 6.72 2.40 -15.56
N LEU A 194 7.54 1.59 -14.88
CA LEU A 194 7.10 0.32 -14.31
C LEU A 194 6.02 0.52 -13.26
N PHE A 195 6.20 1.48 -12.36
CA PHE A 195 5.21 1.81 -11.34
C PHE A 195 3.91 2.36 -11.93
N GLY A 196 4.01 3.26 -12.92
CA GLY A 196 2.84 3.77 -13.63
C GLY A 196 2.08 2.66 -14.36
N GLY A 197 2.79 1.77 -15.06
CA GLY A 197 2.20 0.59 -15.72
C GLY A 197 1.55 -0.37 -14.72
N TYR A 198 2.22 -0.65 -13.60
CA TYR A 198 1.69 -1.46 -12.50
C TYR A 198 0.36 -0.92 -11.96
N LEU A 199 0.31 0.38 -11.64
CA LEU A 199 -0.92 1.03 -11.15
C LEU A 199 -2.03 1.00 -12.20
N LEU A 200 -1.70 1.22 -13.48
CA LEU A 200 -2.68 1.18 -14.56
C LEU A 200 -3.30 -0.21 -14.69
N VAL A 201 -2.49 -1.26 -14.68
CA VAL A 201 -2.98 -2.65 -14.78
C VAL A 201 -3.87 -3.00 -13.60
N ILE A 202 -3.46 -2.70 -12.35
CA ILE A 202 -4.29 -2.97 -11.18
C ILE A 202 -5.61 -2.21 -11.25
N SER A 203 -5.57 -0.92 -11.58
CA SER A 203 -6.78 -0.08 -11.67
C SER A 203 -7.73 -0.57 -12.77
N ALA A 204 -7.20 -1.05 -13.89
CA ALA A 204 -8.00 -1.62 -14.97
C ALA A 204 -8.72 -2.91 -14.55
N MET A 205 -8.09 -3.74 -13.70
CA MET A 205 -8.69 -5.00 -13.21
C MET A 205 -9.79 -4.77 -12.17
N VAL A 206 -9.81 -3.64 -11.50
CA VAL A 206 -10.89 -3.30 -10.54
C VAL A 206 -12.25 -3.22 -11.23
N ILE A 207 -12.31 -2.75 -12.47
CA ILE A 207 -13.58 -2.55 -13.20
C ILE A 207 -14.34 -3.87 -13.41
N PRO A 208 -13.73 -4.94 -14.02
CA PRO A 208 -14.43 -6.21 -14.20
C PRO A 208 -14.73 -6.91 -12.87
N ILE A 209 -13.88 -6.78 -11.86
CA ILE A 209 -14.13 -7.34 -10.53
C ILE A 209 -15.35 -6.67 -9.88
N ALA A 210 -15.43 -5.34 -9.93
CA ALA A 210 -16.57 -4.61 -9.38
C ALA A 210 -17.86 -4.94 -10.12
N ALA A 211 -17.81 -5.10 -11.45
CA ALA A 211 -18.95 -5.49 -12.27
C ALA A 211 -19.44 -6.92 -11.93
N ALA A 212 -18.53 -7.87 -11.78
CA ALA A 212 -18.86 -9.23 -11.41
C ALA A 212 -19.43 -9.31 -9.98
N GLY A 213 -18.80 -8.62 -9.03
CA GLY A 213 -19.29 -8.54 -7.66
C GLY A 213 -20.69 -7.94 -7.56
N ALA A 214 -20.93 -6.84 -8.27
CA ALA A 214 -22.27 -6.23 -8.32
C ALA A 214 -23.32 -7.14 -8.98
N ALA A 215 -22.93 -7.91 -9.99
CA ALA A 215 -23.84 -8.85 -10.67
C ALA A 215 -24.14 -10.10 -9.83
N MET A 216 -23.15 -10.60 -9.05
CA MET A 216 -23.32 -11.80 -8.21
C MET A 216 -24.02 -11.51 -6.89
N PHE A 217 -23.59 -10.46 -6.21
CA PHE A 217 -24.02 -10.19 -4.84
C PHE A 217 -25.15 -9.15 -4.77
N GLY A 218 -25.33 -8.31 -5.79
CA GLY A 218 -26.34 -7.24 -5.79
C GLY A 218 -26.15 -6.24 -4.63
N THR A 219 -27.12 -5.36 -4.46
CA THR A 219 -27.08 -4.33 -3.40
C THR A 219 -27.53 -4.85 -2.02
N ASN A 220 -28.12 -6.07 -1.94
CA ASN A 220 -28.78 -6.58 -0.73
C ASN A 220 -28.16 -7.86 -0.13
N SER A 221 -27.00 -8.31 -0.61
CA SER A 221 -26.41 -9.59 -0.18
C SER A 221 -25.67 -9.56 1.16
N GLY A 222 -25.54 -8.41 1.79
CA GLY A 222 -24.75 -8.27 3.03
C GLY A 222 -23.22 -8.37 2.84
N VAL A 223 -22.75 -8.64 1.62
CA VAL A 223 -21.31 -8.66 1.28
C VAL A 223 -20.90 -7.24 0.97
N ALA A 224 -19.93 -6.74 1.73
CA ALA A 224 -19.39 -5.41 1.51
C ALA A 224 -18.61 -5.35 0.20
N SER A 225 -18.73 -4.24 -0.54
CA SER A 225 -18.12 -4.08 -1.86
C SER A 225 -16.60 -4.19 -1.86
N ASP A 226 -15.95 -3.88 -0.76
CA ASP A 226 -14.50 -4.00 -0.54
C ASP A 226 -14.02 -5.45 -0.35
N THR A 227 -14.95 -6.39 -0.08
CA THR A 227 -14.65 -7.82 0.05
C THR A 227 -14.99 -8.64 -1.19
N PHE A 228 -15.48 -8.06 -2.27
CA PHE A 228 -15.82 -8.76 -3.50
C PHE A 228 -14.68 -9.60 -4.08
N VAL A 229 -13.44 -9.11 -4.00
CA VAL A 229 -12.25 -9.83 -4.48
C VAL A 229 -12.02 -11.15 -3.76
N LEU A 230 -12.44 -11.25 -2.49
CA LEU A 230 -12.29 -12.45 -1.67
C LEU A 230 -13.49 -13.38 -1.77
N ALA A 231 -14.65 -12.85 -2.17
CA ALA A 231 -15.89 -13.59 -2.30
C ALA A 231 -16.09 -14.18 -3.71
N LEU A 232 -15.37 -13.68 -4.71
CA LEU A 232 -15.27 -14.19 -6.08
C LEU A 232 -14.33 -15.40 -6.17
#